data_88fdcd350f872536554f6e6e79e05cb3
#
_entry.id   88fdcd350f872536554f6e6e79e05cb3
#
_cell.length_a   1.000
_cell.length_b   1.000
_cell.length_c   1.000
_cell.angle_alpha   90.00
_cell.angle_beta   90.00
_cell.angle_gamma   90.00
#
_symmetry.space_group_name_H-M   'P 1'
#
loop_
_entity.id
_entity.type
_entity.pdbx_description
1 polymer ?
#
loop_
_entity_poly.entity_id
_entity_poly.type
_entity_poly.pdbx_seq_one_letter_code
_entity_poly.pdbx_strand_id
1 'polypeptide(L)'
;MPGVVIPDAIRYFGARKKIFFAHFRDIRGSVPAFEETFHDEGKTDMAAAMQAYVDIGFDGPMRPDHAPTMEGEDNANPGYMVRGQIFAVGYMKGLLDTIRARTASA
;
A
#
# COMPACT_ATOMS: atom_id res chain seq x y z
N MET A 1 11.77 -1.24 7.53
CA MET A 1 12.88 -0.52 8.18
C MET A 1 12.41 -0.05 9.55
N PRO A 2 13.04 -0.57 10.62
CA PRO A 2 12.67 -0.13 11.97
C PRO A 2 12.88 1.38 12.14
N GLY A 3 11.96 2.04 12.82
CA GLY A 3 12.06 3.46 13.11
C GLY A 3 11.66 4.41 11.98
N VAL A 4 11.26 3.89 10.82
CA VAL A 4 10.78 4.72 9.71
C VAL A 4 9.27 4.87 9.79
N VAL A 5 8.79 6.11 9.76
CA VAL A 5 7.36 6.42 9.62
C VAL A 5 7.06 6.55 8.13
N ILE A 6 6.32 5.60 7.58
CA ILE A 6 6.13 5.48 6.12
C ILE A 6 5.50 6.73 5.48
N PRO A 7 4.40 7.32 6.01
CA PRO A 7 3.88 8.55 5.41
C PRO A 7 4.87 9.70 5.38
N ASP A 8 5.69 9.84 6.42
CA ASP A 8 6.72 10.89 6.47
C ASP A 8 7.80 10.66 5.42
N ALA A 9 8.22 9.40 5.21
CA ALA A 9 9.16 9.05 4.17
C ALA A 9 8.60 9.36 2.77
N ILE A 10 7.32 9.07 2.54
CA ILE A 10 6.65 9.39 1.28
C ILE A 10 6.70 10.90 1.03
N ARG A 11 6.38 11.70 2.03
CA ARG A 11 6.41 13.16 1.89
C ARG A 11 7.82 13.69 1.67
N TYR A 12 8.80 13.12 2.36
CA TYR A 12 10.20 13.52 2.20
C TYR A 12 10.71 13.33 0.77
N PHE A 13 10.55 12.13 0.23
CA PHE A 13 11.00 11.83 -1.13
C PHE A 13 10.07 12.43 -2.19
N GLY A 14 8.78 12.53 -1.89
CA GLY A 14 7.79 13.12 -2.79
C GLY A 14 7.99 14.62 -2.99
N ALA A 15 8.34 15.35 -1.94
CA ALA A 15 8.66 16.78 -2.03
C ALA A 15 9.86 17.03 -2.95
N ARG A 16 10.74 16.04 -3.08
CA ARG A 16 11.92 16.09 -3.96
C ARG A 16 11.68 15.46 -5.32
N LYS A 17 10.46 15.00 -5.59
CA LYS A 17 10.04 14.35 -6.84
C LYS A 17 10.90 13.12 -7.18
N LYS A 18 11.21 12.31 -6.15
CA LYS A 18 12.06 11.12 -6.27
C LYS A 18 11.31 9.80 -6.17
N ILE A 19 9.97 9.84 -6.19
CA ILE A 19 9.15 8.63 -6.22
C ILE A 19 8.58 8.47 -7.62
N PHE A 20 8.94 7.36 -8.27
CA PHE A 20 8.56 7.11 -9.67
C PHE A 20 7.59 5.95 -9.82
N PHE A 21 7.60 5.04 -8.86
CA PHE A 21 6.78 3.84 -8.85
C PHE A 21 6.56 3.40 -7.40
N ALA A 22 5.35 2.99 -7.04
CA ALA A 22 5.05 2.56 -5.69
C ALA A 22 4.58 1.12 -5.64
N HIS A 23 5.19 0.33 -4.73
CA HIS A 23 4.67 -0.96 -4.30
C HIS A 23 3.90 -0.73 -3.00
N PHE A 24 2.59 -0.84 -3.08
CA PHE A 24 1.68 -0.53 -1.99
C PHE A 24 1.29 -1.83 -1.30
N ARG A 25 2.06 -2.19 -0.25
CA ARG A 25 1.85 -3.43 0.48
C ARG A 25 2.22 -3.25 1.94
N ASP A 26 1.77 -4.14 2.80
CA ASP A 26 2.10 -4.12 4.20
C ASP A 26 2.45 -5.51 4.72
N ILE A 27 3.06 -5.53 5.89
CA ILE A 27 3.49 -6.75 6.57
C ILE A 27 3.22 -6.62 8.06
N ARG A 28 3.28 -7.76 8.77
CA ARG A 28 3.34 -7.81 10.23
C ARG A 28 4.75 -8.23 10.62
N GLY A 29 5.33 -7.54 11.60
CA GLY A 29 6.72 -7.78 12.00
C GLY A 29 7.71 -6.93 11.23
N SER A 30 8.98 -7.31 11.30
CA SER A 30 10.09 -6.62 10.63
C SER A 30 11.15 -7.62 10.22
N VAL A 31 11.99 -7.24 9.25
CA VAL A 31 13.14 -8.07 8.84
C VAL A 31 14.01 -8.41 10.06
N PRO A 32 14.43 -9.67 10.26
CA PRO A 32 14.28 -10.83 9.37
C PRO A 32 12.99 -11.63 9.56
N ALA A 33 12.17 -11.33 10.56
CA ALA A 33 10.98 -12.12 10.91
C ALA A 33 9.71 -11.30 10.62
N PHE A 34 9.13 -11.47 9.45
CA PHE A 34 7.90 -10.78 9.06
C PHE A 34 6.94 -11.74 8.38
N GLU A 35 5.69 -11.33 8.31
CA GLU A 35 4.58 -12.08 7.71
C GLU A 35 3.81 -11.16 6.75
N GLU A 36 3.50 -11.67 5.56
CA GLU A 36 2.63 -10.95 4.62
C GLU A 36 1.23 -10.84 5.19
N THR A 37 0.61 -9.66 5.03
CA THR A 37 -0.76 -9.41 5.46
C THR A 37 -1.60 -8.91 4.29
N PHE A 38 -2.93 -8.95 4.45
CA PHE A 38 -3.78 -8.16 3.58
C PHE A 38 -3.48 -6.68 3.79
N HIS A 39 -3.80 -5.85 2.80
CA HIS A 39 -3.35 -4.47 2.74
C HIS A 39 -3.91 -3.58 3.85
N ASP A 40 -4.95 -4.04 4.56
CA ASP A 40 -5.56 -3.33 5.68
C ASP A 40 -5.17 -3.86 7.07
N GLU A 41 -4.32 -4.88 7.15
CA GLU A 41 -4.09 -5.65 8.38
C GLU A 41 -2.68 -5.55 8.95
N GLY A 42 -1.76 -4.92 8.24
CA GLY A 42 -0.37 -4.88 8.63
C GLY A 42 -0.06 -3.78 9.64
N LYS A 43 1.23 -3.53 9.84
CA LYS A 43 1.71 -2.55 10.84
C LYS A 43 1.66 -1.11 10.37
N THR A 44 1.52 -0.88 9.07
CA THR A 44 1.52 0.46 8.48
C THR A 44 0.09 1.01 8.40
N ASP A 45 -0.10 2.29 8.70
CA ASP A 45 -1.35 2.98 8.41
C ASP A 45 -1.43 3.22 6.90
N MET A 46 -2.06 2.31 6.19
CA MET A 46 -2.13 2.34 4.73
C MET A 46 -3.02 3.49 4.23
N ALA A 47 -4.02 3.88 5.00
CA ALA A 47 -4.84 5.06 4.66
C ALA A 47 -4.00 6.33 4.73
N ALA A 48 -3.18 6.49 5.78
CA ALA A 48 -2.27 7.62 5.90
C ALA A 48 -1.19 7.61 4.81
N ALA A 49 -0.71 6.43 4.42
CA ALA A 49 0.24 6.30 3.31
C ALA A 49 -0.37 6.75 1.99
N MET A 50 -1.60 6.33 1.70
CA MET A 50 -2.30 6.77 0.48
C MET A 50 -2.54 8.29 0.50
N GLN A 51 -2.92 8.84 1.66
CA GLN A 51 -3.08 10.29 1.81
C GLN A 51 -1.78 11.03 1.48
N ALA A 52 -0.65 10.50 1.94
CA ALA A 52 0.66 11.10 1.64
C ALA A 52 0.96 11.09 0.15
N TYR A 53 0.65 9.99 -0.56
CA TYR A 53 0.82 9.95 -2.02
C TYR A 53 -0.05 10.99 -2.74
N VAL A 54 -1.29 11.16 -2.30
CA VAL A 54 -2.17 12.19 -2.87
C VAL A 54 -1.61 13.60 -2.59
N ASP A 55 -1.16 13.84 -1.35
CA ASP A 55 -0.65 15.15 -0.92
C ASP A 55 0.58 15.59 -1.71
N ILE A 56 1.46 14.66 -2.09
CA ILE A 56 2.64 14.99 -2.90
C ILE A 56 2.33 15.08 -4.40
N GLY A 57 1.09 14.82 -4.81
CA GLY A 57 0.72 14.83 -6.22
C GLY A 57 1.31 13.68 -7.02
N PHE A 58 1.51 12.52 -6.40
CA PHE A 58 2.07 11.35 -7.10
C PHE A 58 1.13 10.92 -8.22
N ASP A 59 1.65 10.83 -9.44
CA ASP A 59 0.92 10.45 -10.64
C ASP A 59 1.50 9.23 -11.34
N GLY A 60 2.48 8.59 -10.73
CA GLY A 60 3.11 7.40 -11.28
C GLY A 60 2.32 6.12 -11.01
N PRO A 61 2.78 4.98 -11.53
CA PRO A 61 2.12 3.71 -11.32
C PRO A 61 2.27 3.22 -9.87
N MET A 62 1.23 2.54 -9.38
CA MET A 62 1.19 1.95 -8.06
C MET A 62 0.61 0.53 -8.17
N ARG A 63 1.24 -0.43 -7.52
CA ARG A 63 0.78 -1.82 -7.55
C ARG A 63 0.73 -2.40 -6.14
N PRO A 64 -0.13 -3.41 -5.89
CA PRO A 64 -0.26 -4.00 -4.56
C PRO A 64 0.92 -4.86 -4.13
N ASP A 65 1.77 -5.31 -5.04
CA ASP A 65 2.91 -6.20 -4.82
C ASP A 65 2.48 -7.58 -4.29
N HIS A 66 2.56 -7.83 -2.98
CA HIS A 66 2.23 -9.12 -2.41
C HIS A 66 0.93 -9.11 -1.63
N ALA A 67 0.22 -10.23 -1.62
CA ALA A 67 -0.96 -10.46 -0.79
C ALA A 67 -1.00 -11.92 -0.36
N PRO A 68 -1.59 -12.24 0.82
CA PRO A 68 -1.74 -13.63 1.26
C PRO A 68 -2.59 -14.45 0.30
N THR A 69 -2.33 -15.76 0.27
CA THR A 69 -3.17 -16.72 -0.41
C THR A 69 -4.49 -16.86 0.35
N MET A 70 -5.60 -16.84 -0.36
CA MET A 70 -6.93 -16.97 0.23
C MET A 70 -7.47 -18.39 0.09
N GLU A 71 -8.49 -18.72 0.91
CA GLU A 71 -9.15 -20.00 0.83
C GLU A 71 -9.61 -20.31 -0.59
N GLY A 72 -9.40 -21.55 -1.02
CA GLY A 72 -9.72 -21.98 -2.38
C GLY A 72 -8.61 -21.74 -3.38
N GLU A 73 -7.56 -21.04 -3.01
CA GLU A 73 -6.34 -20.88 -3.82
C GLU A 73 -5.26 -21.83 -3.31
N ASP A 74 -4.36 -22.25 -4.21
CA ASP A 74 -3.14 -22.96 -3.81
C ASP A 74 -1.96 -22.00 -3.67
N ASN A 75 -0.82 -22.48 -3.20
CA ASN A 75 0.40 -21.71 -3.07
C ASN A 75 1.37 -21.93 -4.23
N ALA A 76 0.85 -22.14 -5.44
CA ALA A 76 1.70 -22.32 -6.61
C ALA A 76 2.57 -21.11 -6.90
N ASN A 77 2.07 -19.93 -6.58
CA ASN A 77 2.80 -18.66 -6.75
C ASN A 77 2.55 -17.76 -5.52
N PRO A 78 3.20 -18.05 -4.38
CA PRO A 78 2.94 -17.34 -3.13
C PRO A 78 3.12 -15.82 -3.26
N GLY A 79 2.17 -15.08 -2.69
CA GLY A 79 2.17 -13.62 -2.77
C GLY A 79 1.49 -13.04 -4.00
N TYR A 80 1.25 -13.84 -5.03
CA TYR A 80 0.74 -13.35 -6.31
C TYR A 80 -0.54 -14.06 -6.79
N MET A 81 -1.23 -14.75 -5.90
CA MET A 81 -2.50 -15.37 -6.25
C MET A 81 -3.60 -14.32 -6.42
N VAL A 82 -4.55 -14.60 -7.32
CA VAL A 82 -5.48 -13.60 -7.86
C VAL A 82 -6.39 -12.96 -6.82
N ARG A 83 -6.90 -13.75 -5.88
CA ARG A 83 -7.92 -13.24 -4.94
C ARG A 83 -7.39 -12.14 -4.02
N GLY A 84 -6.20 -12.32 -3.47
CA GLY A 84 -5.55 -11.30 -2.66
C GLY A 84 -5.21 -10.06 -3.46
N GLN A 85 -4.81 -10.21 -4.71
CA GLN A 85 -4.52 -9.09 -5.59
C GLN A 85 -5.78 -8.29 -5.93
N ILE A 86 -6.90 -8.95 -6.18
CA ILE A 86 -8.19 -8.28 -6.42
C ILE A 86 -8.61 -7.47 -5.20
N PHE A 87 -8.52 -8.05 -4.00
CA PHE A 87 -8.81 -7.34 -2.76
C PHE A 87 -7.91 -6.11 -2.62
N ALA A 88 -6.62 -6.27 -2.84
CA ALA A 88 -5.65 -5.18 -2.70
C ALA A 88 -5.95 -4.01 -3.63
N VAL A 89 -6.22 -4.29 -4.90
CA VAL A 89 -6.56 -3.23 -5.86
C VAL A 89 -7.86 -2.52 -5.48
N GLY A 90 -8.87 -3.27 -5.04
CA GLY A 90 -10.13 -2.68 -4.56
C GLY A 90 -9.93 -1.80 -3.33
N TYR A 91 -9.09 -2.24 -2.39
CA TYR A 91 -8.76 -1.46 -1.20
C TYR A 91 -8.03 -0.16 -1.57
N MET A 92 -7.02 -0.24 -2.43
CA MET A 92 -6.28 0.93 -2.90
C MET A 92 -7.20 1.93 -3.61
N LYS A 93 -8.06 1.43 -4.50
CA LYS A 93 -9.01 2.27 -5.21
C LYS A 93 -10.00 2.93 -4.25
N GLY A 94 -10.51 2.19 -3.29
CA GLY A 94 -11.44 2.73 -2.28
C GLY A 94 -10.80 3.84 -1.44
N LEU A 95 -9.56 3.66 -0.99
CA LEU A 95 -8.81 4.70 -0.29
C LEU A 95 -8.65 5.95 -1.15
N LEU A 96 -8.23 5.77 -2.38
CA LEU A 96 -7.97 6.87 -3.30
C LEU A 96 -9.26 7.64 -3.62
N ASP A 97 -10.34 6.94 -3.92
CA ASP A 97 -11.64 7.56 -4.20
C ASP A 97 -12.14 8.37 -2.99
N THR A 98 -12.00 7.83 -1.77
CA THR A 98 -12.41 8.49 -0.54
C THR A 98 -11.60 9.77 -0.28
N ILE A 99 -10.29 9.69 -0.44
CA ILE A 99 -9.40 10.83 -0.24
C ILE A 99 -9.70 11.95 -1.24
N ARG A 100 -9.88 11.60 -2.51
CA ARG A 100 -10.21 12.56 -3.57
C ARG A 100 -11.55 13.22 -3.34
N ALA A 101 -12.54 12.47 -2.88
CA ALA A 101 -13.87 13.02 -2.57
C ALA A 101 -13.80 14.03 -1.42
N ARG A 102 -13.04 13.75 -0.36
CA ARG A 102 -12.84 14.69 0.74
C ARG A 102 -12.11 15.96 0.30
N THR A 103 -11.11 15.80 -0.51
CA THR A 103 -10.33 16.94 -1.04
C THR A 103 -11.21 17.82 -1.92
N ALA A 104 -12.04 17.25 -2.78
CA ALA A 104 -12.95 17.99 -3.66
C ALA A 104 -14.04 18.73 -2.88
N SER A 105 -14.40 18.24 -1.68
CA SER A 105 -15.44 18.85 -0.83
C SER A 105 -14.91 19.93 0.10
N ALA A 106 -13.61 20.08 0.19
CA ALA A 106 -12.97 21.03 1.12
C ALA A 106 -12.93 22.46 0.58
#